data_6525a5a051adff0d7cce45e5f490d3e1
#
_entry.id   6525a5a051adff0d7cce45e5f490d3e1
#
_cell.length_a   1.000
_cell.length_b   1.000
_cell.length_c   1.000
_cell.angle_alpha   90.00
_cell.angle_beta   90.00
_cell.angle_gamma   90.00
#
_symmetry.space_group_name_H-M   'P 1'
#
loop_
_entity.id
_entity.type
_entity.pdbx_description
1 polymer ?
#
loop_
_entity_poly.entity_id
_entity_poly.type
_entity_poly.pdbx_seq_one_letter_code
_entity_poly.pdbx_strand_id
1 'polypeptide(L)'
;MNTVEDLFERIKTGNTTQLEALLVANPELVNAKDARGFTPLIFATYFDNLDATLCLLRFNAPINERDASGNTALIGVSFKGNLELVKLLLQHNAEVNQVNNNGTTALSFAAQYNQTEVVKTLLNHKADQSIKDHNHKTALDYAREKKFEAIVNILN
;
A
#
# COMPACT_ATOMS: atom_id res chain seq x y z
N MET A 1 19.81 -17.02 -12.37
CA MET A 1 18.83 -16.01 -11.87
C MET A 1 19.61 -14.76 -11.51
N ASN A 2 19.19 -13.59 -12.00
CA ASN A 2 19.86 -12.37 -11.60
C ASN A 2 19.45 -11.98 -10.16
N THR A 3 20.21 -11.06 -9.54
CA THR A 3 20.02 -10.71 -8.13
C THR A 3 18.65 -10.08 -7.86
N VAL A 4 18.11 -9.32 -8.81
CA VAL A 4 16.78 -8.71 -8.70
C VAL A 4 15.68 -9.77 -8.76
N GLU A 5 15.77 -10.71 -9.70
CA GLU A 5 14.82 -11.83 -9.79
C GLU A 5 14.84 -12.70 -8.53
N ASP A 6 16.02 -12.97 -8.01
CA ASP A 6 16.20 -13.72 -6.77
C ASP A 6 15.54 -13.00 -5.57
N LEU A 7 15.65 -11.67 -5.50
CA LEU A 7 15.00 -10.87 -4.47
C LEU A 7 13.49 -11.08 -4.46
N PHE A 8 12.86 -10.89 -5.61
CA PHE A 8 11.39 -11.03 -5.72
C PHE A 8 10.93 -12.47 -5.45
N GLU A 9 11.70 -13.47 -5.88
CA GLU A 9 11.39 -14.87 -5.61
C GLU A 9 11.47 -15.19 -4.11
N ARG A 10 12.44 -14.64 -3.38
CA ARG A 10 12.55 -14.82 -1.92
C ARG A 10 11.37 -14.19 -1.18
N ILE A 11 10.91 -13.01 -1.64
CA ILE A 11 9.71 -12.39 -1.08
C ILE A 11 8.49 -13.28 -1.34
N LYS A 12 8.34 -13.76 -2.56
CA LYS A 12 7.20 -14.59 -2.97
C LYS A 12 7.14 -15.91 -2.21
N THR A 13 8.28 -16.56 -2.02
CA THR A 13 8.36 -17.86 -1.33
C THR A 13 8.33 -17.72 0.19
N GLY A 14 8.42 -16.51 0.72
CA GLY A 14 8.40 -16.25 2.16
C GLY A 14 9.69 -16.60 2.88
N ASN A 15 10.80 -16.73 2.16
CA ASN A 15 12.10 -17.04 2.77
C ASN A 15 12.76 -15.77 3.31
N THR A 16 12.31 -15.31 4.46
CA THR A 16 12.73 -14.04 5.07
C THR A 16 14.22 -14.08 5.46
N THR A 17 14.73 -15.21 5.94
CA THR A 17 16.16 -15.35 6.29
C THR A 17 17.05 -15.13 5.08
N GLN A 18 16.73 -15.74 3.95
CA GLN A 18 17.49 -15.55 2.71
C GLN A 18 17.27 -14.16 2.11
N LEU A 19 16.08 -13.58 2.26
CA LEU A 19 15.82 -12.21 1.87
C LEU A 19 16.72 -11.25 2.64
N GLU A 20 16.79 -11.38 3.96
CA GLU A 20 17.66 -10.56 4.81
C GLU A 20 19.14 -10.70 4.41
N ALA A 21 19.62 -11.91 4.22
CA ALA A 21 21.00 -12.15 3.79
C ALA A 21 21.31 -11.47 2.45
N LEU A 22 20.37 -11.51 1.51
CA LEU A 22 20.52 -10.86 0.22
C LEU A 22 20.59 -9.33 0.34
N LEU A 23 19.75 -8.74 1.21
CA LEU A 23 19.72 -7.30 1.46
C LEU A 23 20.94 -6.82 2.24
N VAL A 24 21.48 -7.63 3.13
CA VAL A 24 22.75 -7.31 3.81
C VAL A 24 23.89 -7.21 2.79
N ALA A 25 23.93 -8.12 1.84
CA ALA A 25 24.96 -8.12 0.80
C ALA A 25 24.74 -7.04 -0.27
N ASN A 26 23.48 -6.67 -0.53
CA ASN A 26 23.09 -5.75 -1.61
C ASN A 26 21.96 -4.83 -1.14
N PRO A 27 22.24 -3.86 -0.24
CA PRO A 27 21.18 -3.02 0.36
C PRO A 27 20.43 -2.15 -0.66
N GLU A 28 21.06 -1.83 -1.79
CA GLU A 28 20.43 -1.05 -2.86
C GLU A 28 19.24 -1.75 -3.52
N LEU A 29 19.11 -3.07 -3.33
CA LEU A 29 18.01 -3.85 -3.92
C LEU A 29 16.64 -3.45 -3.41
N VAL A 30 16.53 -2.75 -2.27
CA VAL A 30 15.25 -2.19 -1.81
C VAL A 30 14.62 -1.21 -2.82
N ASN A 31 15.42 -0.67 -3.74
CA ASN A 31 14.99 0.26 -4.78
C ASN A 31 14.73 -0.41 -6.13
N ALA A 32 14.89 -1.72 -6.25
CA ALA A 32 14.65 -2.44 -7.50
C ALA A 32 13.18 -2.35 -7.92
N LYS A 33 12.91 -2.56 -9.20
CA LYS A 33 11.54 -2.61 -9.74
C LYS A 33 11.39 -3.79 -10.69
N ASP A 34 10.23 -4.46 -10.61
CA ASP A 34 9.85 -5.48 -11.59
C ASP A 34 9.19 -4.84 -12.84
N ALA A 35 8.74 -5.67 -13.78
CA ALA A 35 8.12 -5.20 -15.04
C ALA A 35 6.80 -4.42 -14.82
N ARG A 36 6.15 -4.57 -13.67
CA ARG A 36 4.93 -3.83 -13.29
C ARG A 36 5.24 -2.51 -12.58
N GLY A 37 6.51 -2.19 -12.41
CA GLY A 37 6.97 -1.09 -11.59
C GLY A 37 6.89 -1.35 -10.09
N PHE A 38 6.65 -2.59 -9.65
CA PHE A 38 6.60 -2.93 -8.23
C PHE A 38 7.99 -2.84 -7.63
N THR A 39 8.11 -2.07 -6.54
CA THR A 39 9.27 -2.17 -5.67
C THR A 39 9.16 -3.44 -4.82
N PRO A 40 10.25 -3.89 -4.17
CA PRO A 40 10.18 -5.01 -3.23
C PRO A 40 9.10 -4.81 -2.16
N LEU A 41 8.96 -3.58 -1.64
CA LEU A 41 7.94 -3.27 -0.63
C LEU A 41 6.51 -3.42 -1.18
N ILE A 42 6.24 -2.85 -2.37
CA ILE A 42 4.94 -3.00 -3.03
C ILE A 42 4.64 -4.49 -3.29
N PHE A 43 5.64 -5.24 -3.74
CA PHE A 43 5.49 -6.68 -4.01
C PHE A 43 5.18 -7.47 -2.72
N ALA A 44 5.92 -7.21 -1.64
CA ALA A 44 5.69 -7.88 -0.35
C ALA A 44 4.27 -7.60 0.20
N THR A 45 3.83 -6.36 0.14
CA THR A 45 2.49 -5.97 0.59
C THR A 45 1.39 -6.51 -0.32
N TYR A 46 1.63 -6.59 -1.62
CA TYR A 46 0.71 -7.19 -2.59
C TYR A 46 0.43 -8.66 -2.26
N PHE A 47 1.43 -9.40 -1.81
CA PHE A 47 1.29 -10.80 -1.41
C PHE A 47 0.97 -10.98 0.08
N ASP A 48 0.60 -9.93 0.79
CA ASP A 48 0.28 -9.95 2.21
C ASP A 48 1.40 -10.54 3.09
N ASN A 49 2.64 -10.39 2.65
CA ASN A 49 3.80 -10.94 3.35
C ASN A 49 4.31 -9.96 4.40
N LEU A 50 3.80 -10.09 5.62
CA LEU A 50 4.15 -9.22 6.75
C LEU A 50 5.65 -9.30 7.07
N ASP A 51 6.22 -10.50 7.14
CA ASP A 51 7.62 -10.69 7.53
C ASP A 51 8.58 -10.05 6.52
N ALA A 52 8.32 -10.23 5.21
CA ALA A 52 9.10 -9.57 4.17
C ALA A 52 8.93 -8.04 4.23
N THR A 53 7.72 -7.57 4.48
CA THR A 53 7.44 -6.13 4.63
C THR A 53 8.24 -5.53 5.78
N LEU A 54 8.22 -6.18 6.95
CA LEU A 54 9.01 -5.75 8.11
C LEU A 54 10.52 -5.76 7.80
N CYS A 55 11.00 -6.80 7.15
CA CYS A 55 12.40 -6.91 6.75
C CYS A 55 12.80 -5.73 5.84
N LEU A 56 12.02 -5.49 4.79
CA LEU A 56 12.29 -4.42 3.83
C LEU A 56 12.27 -3.03 4.50
N LEU A 57 11.33 -2.78 5.41
CA LEU A 57 11.28 -1.51 6.14
C LEU A 57 12.52 -1.32 7.05
N ARG A 58 13.05 -2.38 7.65
CA ARG A 58 14.30 -2.32 8.41
C ARG A 58 15.50 -1.92 7.54
N PHE A 59 15.46 -2.26 6.25
CA PHE A 59 16.48 -1.86 5.27
C PHE A 59 16.14 -0.54 4.57
N ASN A 60 15.24 0.26 5.14
CA ASN A 60 14.84 1.57 4.62
C ASN A 60 14.25 1.53 3.21
N ALA A 61 13.46 0.51 2.90
CA ALA A 61 12.74 0.46 1.65
C ALA A 61 11.92 1.75 1.44
N PRO A 62 11.94 2.36 0.24
CA PRO A 62 11.20 3.59 -0.03
C PRO A 62 9.70 3.32 0.04
N ILE A 63 9.03 3.98 1.00
CA ILE A 63 7.66 3.65 1.38
C ILE A 63 6.61 4.29 0.46
N ASN A 64 6.94 5.42 -0.16
CA ASN A 64 6.01 6.19 -0.99
C ASN A 64 6.23 6.02 -2.50
N GLU A 65 7.07 5.06 -2.89
CA GLU A 65 7.25 4.72 -4.30
C GLU A 65 5.96 4.20 -4.92
N ARG A 66 5.82 4.40 -6.22
CA ARG A 66 4.61 4.12 -6.98
C ARG A 66 4.90 3.07 -8.05
N ASP A 67 3.95 2.17 -8.27
CA ASP A 67 4.01 1.22 -9.38
C ASP A 67 3.59 1.90 -10.71
N ALA A 68 3.48 1.12 -11.79
CA ALA A 68 3.10 1.63 -13.10
C ALA A 68 1.70 2.26 -13.13
N SER A 69 0.80 1.86 -12.24
CA SER A 69 -0.54 2.46 -12.09
C SER A 69 -0.54 3.66 -11.14
N GLY A 70 0.60 4.02 -10.58
CA GLY A 70 0.75 5.08 -9.61
C GLY A 70 0.35 4.70 -8.19
N ASN A 71 0.09 3.42 -7.91
CA ASN A 71 -0.27 2.96 -6.59
C ASN A 71 0.97 2.85 -5.69
N THR A 72 0.86 3.39 -4.48
CA THR A 72 1.81 3.10 -3.39
C THR A 72 1.43 1.80 -2.69
N ALA A 73 2.32 1.29 -1.84
CA ALA A 73 1.99 0.14 -0.99
C ALA A 73 0.73 0.41 -0.14
N LEU A 74 0.60 1.61 0.43
CA LEU A 74 -0.56 1.98 1.25
C LEU A 74 -1.86 1.95 0.45
N ILE A 75 -1.85 2.47 -0.77
CA ILE A 75 -3.04 2.43 -1.65
C ILE A 75 -3.44 0.98 -1.92
N GLY A 76 -2.48 0.12 -2.24
CA GLY A 76 -2.74 -1.29 -2.54
C GLY A 76 -3.34 -2.07 -1.36
N VAL A 77 -2.77 -1.93 -0.17
CA VAL A 77 -3.28 -2.64 1.02
C VAL A 77 -4.60 -2.08 1.51
N SER A 78 -4.88 -0.80 1.26
CA SER A 78 -6.17 -0.18 1.58
C SER A 78 -7.28 -0.72 0.69
N PHE A 79 -7.01 -0.90 -0.60
CA PHE A 79 -7.89 -1.59 -1.54
C PHE A 79 -8.23 -3.01 -1.06
N LYS A 80 -7.22 -3.77 -0.67
CA LYS A 80 -7.37 -5.17 -0.22
C LYS A 80 -8.00 -5.30 1.16
N GLY A 81 -7.95 -4.25 1.99
CA GLY A 81 -8.45 -4.27 3.35
C GLY A 81 -7.52 -4.95 4.34
N ASN A 82 -6.23 -5.06 4.04
CA ASN A 82 -5.25 -5.62 4.97
C ASN A 82 -4.89 -4.60 6.04
N LEU A 83 -5.69 -4.60 7.12
CA LEU A 83 -5.60 -3.61 8.20
C LEU A 83 -4.23 -3.62 8.89
N GLU A 84 -3.65 -4.80 9.09
CA GLU A 84 -2.34 -4.95 9.73
C GLU A 84 -1.24 -4.24 8.94
N LEU A 85 -1.21 -4.45 7.62
CA LEU A 85 -0.25 -3.78 6.74
C LEU A 85 -0.54 -2.28 6.60
N VAL A 86 -1.82 -1.87 6.57
CA VAL A 86 -2.19 -0.44 6.60
C VAL A 86 -1.59 0.23 7.83
N LYS A 87 -1.81 -0.33 9.02
CA LYS A 87 -1.27 0.20 10.27
C LYS A 87 0.25 0.26 10.27
N LEU A 88 0.90 -0.80 9.80
CA LEU A 88 2.36 -0.88 9.73
C LEU A 88 2.95 0.21 8.84
N LEU A 89 2.39 0.39 7.64
CA LEU A 89 2.87 1.40 6.71
C LEU A 89 2.67 2.82 7.27
N LEU A 90 1.53 3.09 7.90
CA LEU A 90 1.27 4.39 8.54
C LEU A 90 2.22 4.65 9.72
N GLN A 91 2.56 3.62 10.51
CA GLN A 91 3.55 3.73 11.58
C GLN A 91 4.95 4.07 11.05
N HIS A 92 5.24 3.71 9.80
CA HIS A 92 6.49 4.03 9.11
C HIS A 92 6.37 5.27 8.22
N ASN A 93 5.40 6.14 8.52
CA ASN A 93 5.21 7.45 7.88
C ASN A 93 4.85 7.38 6.38
N ALA A 94 4.11 6.39 5.95
CA ALA A 94 3.52 6.39 4.61
C ALA A 94 2.65 7.64 4.42
N GLU A 95 2.78 8.30 3.27
CA GLU A 95 1.97 9.47 2.94
C GLU A 95 0.52 9.06 2.68
N VAL A 96 -0.38 9.49 3.58
CA VAL A 96 -1.78 9.05 3.58
C VAL A 96 -2.59 9.60 2.40
N ASN A 97 -2.21 10.77 1.87
CA ASN A 97 -2.98 11.48 0.84
C ASN A 97 -2.41 11.35 -0.57
N GLN A 98 -1.43 10.49 -0.77
CA GLN A 98 -0.92 10.25 -2.12
C GLN A 98 -2.00 9.67 -3.04
N VAL A 99 -1.96 10.07 -4.32
CA VAL A 99 -2.93 9.60 -5.32
C VAL A 99 -2.25 8.77 -6.40
N ASN A 100 -2.99 7.84 -6.97
CA ASN A 100 -2.53 7.07 -8.12
C ASN A 100 -2.78 7.82 -9.44
N ASN A 101 -2.57 7.16 -10.57
CA ASN A 101 -2.72 7.79 -11.90
C ASN A 101 -4.17 8.20 -12.22
N ASN A 102 -5.16 7.71 -11.49
CA ASN A 102 -6.57 8.10 -11.60
C ASN A 102 -6.98 9.15 -10.56
N GLY A 103 -6.03 9.66 -9.79
CA GLY A 103 -6.33 10.59 -8.70
C GLY A 103 -6.95 9.93 -7.47
N THR A 104 -6.90 8.60 -7.36
CA THR A 104 -7.52 7.85 -6.28
C THR A 104 -6.59 7.75 -5.08
N THR A 105 -7.10 8.07 -3.88
CA THR A 105 -6.40 7.93 -2.61
C THR A 105 -6.64 6.56 -1.97
N ALA A 106 -5.83 6.22 -0.96
CA ALA A 106 -6.07 5.04 -0.11
C ALA A 106 -7.47 5.09 0.52
N LEU A 107 -7.89 6.25 1.01
CA LEU A 107 -9.23 6.45 1.61
C LEU A 107 -10.34 6.15 0.61
N SER A 108 -10.21 6.65 -0.62
CA SER A 108 -11.20 6.43 -1.67
C SER A 108 -11.33 4.95 -2.02
N PHE A 109 -10.21 4.23 -2.17
CA PHE A 109 -10.27 2.78 -2.41
C PHE A 109 -10.88 2.01 -1.24
N ALA A 110 -10.51 2.34 -0.01
CA ALA A 110 -11.09 1.69 1.16
C ALA A 110 -12.62 1.89 1.21
N ALA A 111 -13.08 3.09 0.87
CA ALA A 111 -14.51 3.40 0.80
C ALA A 111 -15.23 2.65 -0.33
N GLN A 112 -14.60 2.54 -1.49
CA GLN A 112 -15.17 1.83 -2.64
C GLN A 112 -15.32 0.33 -2.41
N TYR A 113 -14.45 -0.26 -1.60
CA TYR A 113 -14.39 -1.71 -1.38
C TYR A 113 -14.86 -2.12 0.01
N ASN A 114 -15.61 -1.24 0.68
CA ASN A 114 -16.25 -1.49 1.97
C ASN A 114 -15.28 -1.86 3.10
N GLN A 115 -14.08 -1.30 3.08
CA GLN A 115 -13.04 -1.58 4.07
C GLN A 115 -13.21 -0.62 5.27
N THR A 116 -14.23 -0.83 6.09
CA THR A 116 -14.66 0.09 7.15
C THR A 116 -13.55 0.40 8.17
N GLU A 117 -12.84 -0.62 8.64
CA GLU A 117 -11.77 -0.42 9.63
C GLU A 117 -10.55 0.29 9.03
N VAL A 118 -10.28 0.06 7.76
CA VAL A 118 -9.23 0.80 7.04
C VAL A 118 -9.62 2.27 6.91
N VAL A 119 -10.87 2.58 6.55
CA VAL A 119 -11.38 3.96 6.50
C VAL A 119 -11.15 4.67 7.82
N LYS A 120 -11.55 4.06 8.95
CA LYS A 120 -11.34 4.63 10.29
C LYS A 120 -9.86 4.88 10.58
N THR A 121 -9.01 3.92 10.26
CA THR A 121 -7.56 4.01 10.50
C THR A 121 -6.93 5.13 9.68
N LEU A 122 -7.29 5.25 8.40
CA LEU A 122 -6.78 6.31 7.54
C LEU A 122 -7.22 7.70 8.05
N LEU A 123 -8.48 7.85 8.48
CA LEU A 123 -8.97 9.10 9.06
C LEU A 123 -8.23 9.47 10.35
N ASN A 124 -7.93 8.49 11.21
CA ASN A 124 -7.13 8.71 12.41
C ASN A 124 -5.71 9.19 12.10
N HIS A 125 -5.21 8.90 10.89
CA HIS A 125 -3.94 9.39 10.39
C HIS A 125 -4.09 10.58 9.46
N LYS A 126 -5.19 11.33 9.59
CA LYS A 126 -5.47 12.61 8.91
C LYS A 126 -5.65 12.49 7.39
N ALA A 127 -6.23 11.39 6.92
CA ALA A 127 -6.62 11.30 5.52
C ALA A 127 -7.58 12.44 5.15
N ASP A 128 -7.32 13.10 4.02
CA ASP A 128 -8.11 14.21 3.52
C ASP A 128 -9.31 13.69 2.73
N GLN A 129 -10.50 13.85 3.29
CA GLN A 129 -11.77 13.41 2.67
C GLN A 129 -12.18 14.25 1.46
N SER A 130 -11.62 15.43 1.29
CA SER A 130 -12.02 16.36 0.23
C SER A 130 -11.39 16.06 -1.13
N ILE A 131 -10.39 15.18 -1.17
CA ILE A 131 -9.70 14.85 -2.41
C ILE A 131 -10.65 14.15 -3.37
N LYS A 132 -10.73 14.68 -4.59
CA LYS A 132 -11.53 14.12 -5.69
C LYS A 132 -10.62 13.44 -6.70
N ASP A 133 -11.05 12.31 -7.19
CA ASP A 133 -10.37 11.60 -8.28
C ASP A 133 -10.67 12.26 -9.65
N HIS A 134 -10.17 11.66 -10.73
CA HIS A 134 -10.38 12.17 -12.09
C HIS A 134 -11.84 12.08 -12.57
N ASN A 135 -12.71 11.37 -11.84
CA ASN A 135 -14.17 11.36 -12.03
C ASN A 135 -14.87 12.40 -11.17
N HIS A 136 -14.12 13.30 -10.53
CA HIS A 136 -14.61 14.34 -9.62
C HIS A 136 -15.35 13.78 -8.38
N LYS A 137 -15.02 12.55 -7.96
CA LYS A 137 -15.65 11.87 -6.83
C LYS A 137 -14.74 11.79 -5.62
N THR A 138 -15.34 12.00 -4.44
CA THR A 138 -14.72 11.78 -3.13
C THR A 138 -14.96 10.35 -2.66
N ALA A 139 -14.28 9.94 -1.57
CA ALA A 139 -14.53 8.67 -0.89
C ALA A 139 -16.02 8.54 -0.48
N LEU A 140 -16.61 9.63 0.03
CA LEU A 140 -18.03 9.66 0.43
C LEU A 140 -18.95 9.40 -0.75
N ASP A 141 -18.68 10.01 -1.91
CA ASP A 141 -19.48 9.81 -3.11
C ASP A 141 -19.55 8.32 -3.50
N TYR A 142 -18.41 7.63 -3.49
CA TYR A 142 -18.39 6.20 -3.77
C TYR A 142 -19.13 5.36 -2.74
N ALA A 143 -18.97 5.68 -1.45
CA ALA A 143 -19.68 4.97 -0.38
C ALA A 143 -21.21 5.12 -0.51
N ARG A 144 -21.68 6.33 -0.87
CA ARG A 144 -23.11 6.58 -1.12
C ARG A 144 -23.63 5.80 -2.33
N GLU A 145 -22.91 5.82 -3.44
CA GLU A 145 -23.30 5.09 -4.65
C GLU A 145 -23.43 3.58 -4.40
N LYS A 146 -22.53 3.04 -3.60
CA LYS A 146 -22.52 1.62 -3.26
C LYS A 146 -23.37 1.26 -2.05
N LYS A 147 -23.97 2.26 -1.40
CA LYS A 147 -24.84 2.09 -0.22
C LYS A 147 -24.13 1.43 0.96
N PHE A 148 -22.86 1.77 1.16
CA PHE A 148 -22.08 1.30 2.32
C PHE A 148 -22.37 2.20 3.52
N GLU A 149 -23.47 1.94 4.19
CA GLU A 149 -24.04 2.79 5.25
C GLU A 149 -23.06 3.13 6.37
N ALA A 150 -22.31 2.14 6.85
CA ALA A 150 -21.31 2.36 7.92
C ALA A 150 -20.25 3.38 7.50
N ILE A 151 -19.73 3.27 6.27
CA ILE A 151 -18.72 4.19 5.74
C ILE A 151 -19.35 5.57 5.48
N VAL A 152 -20.56 5.62 4.92
CA VAL A 152 -21.29 6.89 4.75
C VAL A 152 -21.41 7.63 6.07
N ASN A 153 -21.80 6.93 7.16
CA ASN A 153 -21.91 7.54 8.48
C ASN A 153 -20.58 8.05 9.02
N ILE A 154 -19.49 7.36 8.75
CA ILE A 154 -18.14 7.77 9.19
C ILE A 154 -17.68 9.02 8.43
N LEU A 155 -17.90 9.05 7.11
CA LEU A 155 -17.42 10.13 6.23
C LEU A 155 -18.37 11.33 6.16
N ASN A 156 -19.56 11.19 6.62
CA ASN A 156 -20.60 12.22 6.51
C ASN A 156 -20.44 13.32 7.57
#